data_a6d0391e6ff1487dfcd8d44fc573f7c8
#
_entry.id   a6d0391e6ff1487dfcd8d44fc573f7c8
#
_cell.length_a   1.000
_cell.length_b   1.000
_cell.length_c   1.000
_cell.angle_alpha   90.00
_cell.angle_beta   90.00
_cell.angle_gamma   90.00
#
_symmetry.space_group_name_H-M   'P 1'
#
loop_
_entity.id
_entity.type
_entity.pdbx_description
1 polymer ?
#
loop_
_entity_poly.entity_id
_entity_poly.type
_entity_poly.pdbx_seq_one_letter_code
_entity_poly.pdbx_strand_id
1 'polypeptide(L)'
;YDVPRWVPSDRPVKFGELATVEDLNVRGLAPDLVRINLTTPPDLFAWRSTGAPFDLKFRYTPRPKQDKSNLNVLVNQNYITSFPLLAYPGAAAPDSTLSHWLAKLGPDEMFLVEEKFHLPINQLRARSQMQFHFSFDYPKEGACRDVVLDNVRGAIDPDSELDISKFPHYLKMPN
;
A
#
# COMPACT_ATOMS: atom_id res chain seq x y z
N TYR A 1 25.76 -4.76 3.98
CA TYR A 1 25.18 -4.89 5.34
C TYR A 1 23.91 -4.04 5.36
N ASP A 2 22.75 -4.69 5.22
CA ASP A 2 21.45 -4.03 5.44
C ASP A 2 21.32 -3.74 6.94
N VAL A 3 21.51 -2.48 7.28
CA VAL A 3 21.23 -2.01 8.63
C VAL A 3 19.71 -2.05 8.82
N PRO A 4 19.20 -2.71 9.86
CA PRO A 4 17.76 -2.72 10.13
C PRO A 4 17.26 -1.27 10.26
N ARG A 5 16.36 -0.87 9.37
CA ARG A 5 15.77 0.46 9.40
C ARG A 5 14.62 0.46 10.43
N TRP A 6 14.82 1.19 11.50
CA TRP A 6 13.84 1.31 12.57
C TRP A 6 12.72 2.28 12.17
N VAL A 7 11.49 1.90 12.48
CA VAL A 7 10.37 2.83 12.41
C VAL A 7 10.51 3.85 13.55
N PRO A 8 10.62 5.15 13.26
CA PRO A 8 10.73 6.16 14.30
C PRO A 8 9.47 6.18 15.18
N SER A 9 9.67 6.34 16.48
CA SER A 9 8.57 6.38 17.45
C SER A 9 8.13 7.81 17.81
N ASP A 10 8.75 8.80 17.22
CA ASP A 10 8.52 10.23 17.49
C ASP A 10 7.88 10.98 16.32
N ARG A 11 7.82 10.38 15.16
CA ARG A 11 7.27 10.95 13.94
C ARG A 11 6.75 9.87 12.98
N PRO A 12 5.92 10.23 11.99
CA PRO A 12 5.61 9.33 10.89
C PRO A 12 6.87 8.91 10.11
N VAL A 13 6.89 7.68 9.62
CA VAL A 13 7.93 7.18 8.72
C VAL A 13 7.41 7.10 7.30
N LYS A 14 8.20 7.58 6.35
CA LYS A 14 7.93 7.42 4.92
C LYS A 14 8.50 6.09 4.41
N PHE A 15 7.80 5.47 3.46
CA PHE A 15 8.27 4.21 2.88
C PHE A 15 9.58 4.35 2.11
N GLY A 16 9.85 5.53 1.54
CA GLY A 16 11.15 5.83 0.94
C GLY A 16 12.34 5.81 1.91
N GLU A 17 12.07 5.87 3.23
CA GLU A 17 13.10 5.68 4.27
C GLU A 17 13.36 4.19 4.57
N LEU A 18 12.43 3.31 4.22
CA LEU A 18 12.45 1.87 4.55
C LEU A 18 12.82 0.98 3.36
N ALA A 19 12.49 1.40 2.15
CA ALA A 19 12.69 0.62 0.93
C ALA A 19 13.18 1.51 -0.22
N THR A 20 13.78 0.89 -1.24
CA THR A 20 14.17 1.61 -2.45
C THR A 20 12.98 1.78 -3.39
N VAL A 21 13.07 2.72 -4.33
CA VAL A 21 12.01 2.94 -5.32
C VAL A 21 11.81 1.69 -6.18
N GLU A 22 12.87 0.98 -6.49
CA GLU A 22 12.83 -0.26 -7.26
C GLU A 22 12.04 -1.36 -6.54
N ASP A 23 12.22 -1.48 -5.22
CA ASP A 23 11.51 -2.47 -4.39
C ASP A 23 10.01 -2.16 -4.26
N LEU A 24 9.61 -0.89 -4.48
CA LEU A 24 8.24 -0.44 -4.40
C LEU A 24 7.46 -0.57 -5.72
N ASN A 25 8.12 -0.98 -6.80
CA ASN A 25 7.53 -1.10 -8.13
C ASN A 25 7.36 -2.55 -8.54
N VAL A 26 6.25 -2.84 -9.21
CA VAL A 26 5.97 -4.16 -9.78
C VAL A 26 5.43 -4.03 -11.21
N ARG A 27 5.62 -5.08 -11.99
CA ARG A 27 5.18 -5.14 -13.40
C ARG A 27 4.54 -6.49 -13.72
N GLY A 28 3.67 -6.49 -14.71
CA GLY A 28 3.01 -7.68 -15.24
C GLY A 28 1.67 -7.98 -14.59
N LEU A 29 0.95 -8.95 -15.11
CA LEU A 29 -0.39 -9.35 -14.63
C LEU A 29 -0.36 -10.17 -13.35
N ALA A 30 0.72 -10.88 -13.10
CA ALA A 30 0.94 -11.62 -11.87
C ALA A 30 2.22 -11.12 -11.20
N PRO A 31 2.22 -9.85 -10.73
CA PRO A 31 3.40 -9.24 -10.14
C PRO A 31 3.75 -9.90 -8.81
N ASP A 32 5.02 -9.85 -8.45
CA ASP A 32 5.46 -10.24 -7.13
C ASP A 32 4.95 -9.26 -6.06
N LEU A 33 5.06 -9.63 -4.81
CA LEU A 33 4.69 -8.78 -3.69
C LEU A 33 5.69 -7.64 -3.51
N VAL A 34 5.21 -6.43 -3.26
CA VAL A 34 6.02 -5.39 -2.66
C VAL A 34 6.18 -5.71 -1.18
N ARG A 35 7.41 -5.85 -0.71
CA ARG A 35 7.73 -6.21 0.67
C ARG A 35 8.49 -5.08 1.35
N ILE A 36 8.00 -4.64 2.50
CA ILE A 36 8.64 -3.62 3.31
C ILE A 36 8.87 -4.16 4.70
N ASN A 37 10.13 -4.24 5.10
CA ASN A 37 10.50 -4.70 6.42
C ASN A 37 10.43 -3.55 7.42
N LEU A 38 9.73 -3.79 8.54
CA LEU A 38 9.55 -2.86 9.63
C LEU A 38 10.22 -3.39 10.90
N THR A 39 11.00 -2.54 11.54
CA THR A 39 11.49 -2.81 12.89
C THR A 39 10.85 -1.79 13.83
N THR A 40 10.02 -2.28 14.75
CA THR A 40 9.29 -1.44 15.71
C THR A 40 9.71 -1.76 17.14
N PRO A 41 9.48 -0.84 18.11
CA PRO A 41 9.69 -1.17 19.51
C PRO A 41 8.94 -2.44 19.92
N PRO A 42 9.59 -3.38 20.62
CA PRO A 42 8.97 -4.68 20.95
C PRO A 42 7.82 -4.56 21.96
N ASP A 43 7.76 -3.47 22.68
CA ASP A 43 6.79 -3.13 23.71
C ASP A 43 5.69 -2.18 23.22
N LEU A 44 5.56 -2.03 21.89
CA LEU A 44 4.50 -1.22 21.29
C LEU A 44 3.14 -1.86 21.59
N PHE A 45 2.24 -1.13 22.23
CA PHE A 45 0.89 -1.63 22.52
C PHE A 45 -0.20 -0.59 22.25
N ALA A 46 -1.37 -1.08 21.93
CA ALA A 46 -2.55 -0.26 21.69
C ALA A 46 -3.38 -0.14 22.98
N TRP A 47 -3.49 1.07 23.51
CA TRP A 47 -4.41 1.38 24.59
C TRP A 47 -5.58 2.16 24.03
N ARG A 48 -6.74 1.50 23.92
CA ARG A 48 -8.01 2.11 23.44
C ARG A 48 -7.91 2.81 22.08
N SER A 49 -7.04 2.34 21.18
CA SER A 49 -6.88 2.93 19.86
C SER A 49 -7.36 1.97 18.76
N THR A 50 -7.78 2.55 17.65
CA THR A 50 -8.22 1.79 16.46
C THR A 50 -7.05 1.23 15.65
N GLY A 51 -5.83 1.65 15.92
CA GLY A 51 -4.62 1.25 15.22
C GLY A 51 -3.73 2.43 14.85
N ALA A 52 -2.59 2.14 14.23
CA ALA A 52 -1.66 3.16 13.76
C ALA A 52 -2.21 3.85 12.49
N PRO A 53 -2.28 5.19 12.44
CA PRO A 53 -2.64 5.89 11.22
C PRO A 53 -1.69 5.52 10.08
N PHE A 54 -2.26 5.15 8.95
CA PHE A 54 -1.55 4.82 7.75
C PHE A 54 -2.09 5.63 6.58
N ASP A 55 -1.22 6.36 5.91
CA ASP A 55 -1.52 7.08 4.68
C ASP A 55 -0.82 6.35 3.52
N LEU A 56 -1.60 5.54 2.80
CA LEU A 56 -1.11 4.76 1.68
C LEU A 56 -1.32 5.52 0.38
N LYS A 57 -0.25 5.77 -0.34
CA LYS A 57 -0.27 6.30 -1.70
C LYS A 57 0.26 5.24 -2.64
N PHE A 58 -0.50 4.96 -3.67
CA PHE A 58 -0.10 3.96 -4.67
C PHE A 58 -0.48 4.38 -6.08
N ARG A 59 0.24 3.84 -7.05
CA ARG A 59 0.02 4.09 -8.47
C ARG A 59 -0.22 2.78 -9.19
N TYR A 60 -1.03 2.82 -10.21
CA TYR A 60 -1.28 1.66 -11.05
C TYR A 60 -1.69 2.06 -12.46
N THR A 61 -1.45 1.16 -13.40
CA THR A 61 -1.96 1.31 -14.77
C THR A 61 -3.49 1.16 -14.75
N PRO A 62 -4.24 2.16 -15.21
CA PRO A 62 -5.70 2.12 -15.19
C PRO A 62 -6.24 0.96 -16.01
N ARG A 63 -7.34 0.37 -15.53
CA ARG A 63 -8.01 -0.72 -16.24
C ARG A 63 -8.94 -0.15 -17.33
N PRO A 64 -9.02 -0.81 -18.51
CA PRO A 64 -9.91 -0.35 -19.60
C PRO A 64 -11.39 -0.45 -19.22
N LYS A 65 -11.75 -1.39 -18.36
CA LYS A 65 -13.09 -1.58 -17.79
C LYS A 65 -12.97 -1.87 -16.31
N GLN A 66 -14.01 -1.54 -15.55
CA GLN A 66 -14.09 -1.91 -14.16
C GLN A 66 -14.11 -3.44 -14.03
N ASP A 67 -13.16 -3.98 -13.31
CA ASP A 67 -12.96 -5.40 -13.06
C ASP A 67 -12.73 -5.67 -11.56
N LYS A 68 -12.30 -6.88 -11.22
CA LYS A 68 -12.02 -7.30 -9.84
C LYS A 68 -10.58 -6.99 -9.40
N SER A 69 -9.85 -6.18 -10.14
CA SER A 69 -8.49 -5.79 -9.78
C SER A 69 -8.48 -5.03 -8.46
N ASN A 70 -7.55 -5.36 -7.60
CA ASN A 70 -7.42 -4.75 -6.28
C ASN A 70 -5.95 -4.73 -5.81
N LEU A 71 -5.70 -3.89 -4.81
CA LEU A 71 -4.47 -3.90 -4.04
C LEU A 71 -4.77 -4.48 -2.66
N ASN A 72 -4.16 -5.62 -2.34
CA ASN A 72 -4.28 -6.25 -1.04
C ASN A 72 -3.12 -5.82 -0.14
N VAL A 73 -3.44 -5.49 1.09
CA VAL A 73 -2.48 -5.13 2.13
C VAL A 73 -2.45 -6.23 3.18
N LEU A 74 -1.26 -6.76 3.42
CA LEU A 74 -1.00 -7.81 4.40
C LEU A 74 0.11 -7.37 5.36
N VAL A 75 0.08 -7.90 6.57
CA VAL A 75 1.17 -7.78 7.54
C VAL A 75 1.49 -9.17 8.06
N ASN A 76 2.75 -9.59 7.94
CA ASN A 76 3.19 -10.93 8.32
C ASN A 76 2.29 -12.04 7.73
N GLN A 77 1.90 -11.88 6.44
CA GLN A 77 1.01 -12.77 5.70
C GLN A 77 -0.47 -12.75 6.16
N ASN A 78 -0.82 -11.94 7.16
CA ASN A 78 -2.19 -11.76 7.58
C ASN A 78 -2.85 -10.63 6.77
N TYR A 79 -3.98 -10.92 6.17
CA TYR A 79 -4.76 -9.93 5.43
C TYR A 79 -5.26 -8.81 6.35
N ILE A 80 -5.08 -7.57 5.93
CA ILE A 80 -5.53 -6.37 6.66
C ILE A 80 -6.69 -5.71 5.93
N THR A 81 -6.50 -5.32 4.67
CA THR A 81 -7.51 -4.64 3.86
C THR A 81 -7.20 -4.78 2.39
N SER A 82 -8.14 -4.39 1.54
CA SER A 82 -7.92 -4.26 0.11
C SER A 82 -8.59 -3.02 -0.45
N PHE A 83 -8.02 -2.48 -1.53
CA PHE A 83 -8.52 -1.32 -2.24
C PHE A 83 -8.77 -1.69 -3.70
N PRO A 84 -9.96 -1.37 -4.27
CA PRO A 84 -10.23 -1.64 -5.66
C PRO A 84 -9.37 -0.76 -6.57
N LEU A 85 -8.88 -1.32 -7.67
CA LEU A 85 -8.21 -0.56 -8.72
C LEU A 85 -9.25 -0.12 -9.73
N LEU A 86 -9.51 1.18 -9.78
CA LEU A 86 -10.57 1.75 -10.60
C LEU A 86 -10.18 1.82 -12.08
N ALA A 87 -11.17 1.71 -12.94
CA ALA A 87 -11.04 1.92 -14.38
C ALA A 87 -10.94 3.42 -14.74
N TYR A 88 -10.68 3.70 -16.01
CA TYR A 88 -10.69 5.08 -16.53
C TYR A 88 -11.99 5.83 -16.18
N PRO A 89 -11.92 7.14 -15.88
CA PRO A 89 -13.09 7.99 -15.76
C PRO A 89 -13.88 7.97 -17.07
N GLY A 90 -15.14 7.52 -17.00
CA GLY A 90 -15.98 7.33 -18.18
C GLY A 90 -16.51 5.92 -18.37
N ALA A 91 -15.86 4.91 -17.80
CA ALA A 91 -16.50 3.63 -17.52
C ALA A 91 -17.36 3.84 -16.28
N ALA A 92 -18.70 3.85 -16.44
CA ALA A 92 -19.69 4.18 -15.41
C ALA A 92 -19.24 3.87 -13.98
N ALA A 93 -18.81 4.89 -13.25
CA ALA A 93 -18.52 4.78 -11.84
C ALA A 93 -19.84 4.67 -11.08
N PRO A 94 -20.06 3.67 -10.25
CA PRO A 94 -21.15 3.72 -9.31
C PRO A 94 -20.96 4.90 -8.35
N ASP A 95 -22.04 5.54 -8.00
CA ASP A 95 -22.21 6.74 -7.19
C ASP A 95 -21.49 6.70 -5.83
N SER A 96 -20.22 6.72 -5.78
CA SER A 96 -19.53 6.85 -4.51
C SER A 96 -18.33 7.78 -4.58
N THR A 97 -18.58 8.97 -4.07
CA THR A 97 -17.62 9.93 -3.58
C THR A 97 -16.55 10.39 -4.59
N LEU A 98 -16.90 11.45 -5.26
CA LEU A 98 -16.03 12.34 -6.06
C LEU A 98 -14.71 12.76 -5.36
N SER A 99 -14.53 12.46 -4.09
CA SER A 99 -13.34 12.78 -3.32
C SER A 99 -12.11 11.92 -3.67
N HIS A 100 -12.30 10.76 -4.28
CA HIS A 100 -11.21 9.90 -4.72
C HIS A 100 -10.64 10.25 -6.10
N TRP A 101 -11.24 11.23 -6.77
CA TRP A 101 -10.93 11.61 -8.16
C TRP A 101 -9.76 12.56 -8.31
N LEU A 102 -8.94 12.75 -7.29
CA LEU A 102 -7.63 13.38 -7.47
C LEU A 102 -6.58 12.36 -7.96
N ALA A 103 -7.01 11.45 -8.83
CA ALA A 103 -6.09 10.65 -9.60
C ALA A 103 -5.38 11.59 -10.60
N LYS A 104 -4.22 12.07 -10.22
CA LYS A 104 -3.34 12.76 -11.15
C LYS A 104 -2.74 11.71 -12.07
N LEU A 105 -3.01 11.82 -13.37
CA LEU A 105 -2.24 11.09 -14.36
C LEU A 105 -0.77 11.48 -14.20
N GLY A 106 0.06 10.54 -13.81
CA GLY A 106 1.50 10.72 -13.78
C GLY A 106 2.08 10.73 -15.20
N PRO A 107 3.36 11.08 -15.35
CA PRO A 107 4.02 11.11 -16.66
C PRO A 107 3.99 9.77 -17.40
N ASP A 108 3.73 8.67 -16.70
CA ASP A 108 3.66 7.31 -17.24
C ASP A 108 2.21 6.77 -17.38
N GLU A 109 1.21 7.65 -17.44
CA GLU A 109 -0.20 7.27 -17.54
C GLU A 109 -0.70 6.38 -16.38
N MET A 110 -0.12 6.51 -15.20
CA MET A 110 -0.53 5.79 -14.01
C MET A 110 -1.43 6.66 -13.13
N PHE A 111 -2.47 6.06 -12.55
CA PHE A 111 -3.29 6.72 -11.54
C PHE A 111 -2.60 6.71 -10.18
N LEU A 112 -2.58 7.87 -9.52
CA LEU A 112 -2.18 7.99 -8.12
C LEU A 112 -3.45 8.01 -7.26
N VAL A 113 -3.50 7.09 -6.30
CA VAL A 113 -4.58 6.98 -5.30
C VAL A 113 -3.99 7.13 -3.91
N GLU A 114 -4.69 7.87 -3.06
CA GLU A 114 -4.38 8.02 -1.65
C GLU A 114 -5.51 7.44 -0.81
N GLU A 115 -5.16 6.50 0.08
CA GLU A 115 -6.10 5.85 1.00
C GLU A 115 -5.58 5.91 2.43
N LYS A 116 -6.45 6.32 3.35
CA LYS A 116 -6.13 6.42 4.77
C LYS A 116 -6.86 5.35 5.55
N PHE A 117 -6.14 4.60 6.36
CA PHE A 117 -6.68 3.58 7.22
C PHE A 117 -5.87 3.43 8.50
N HIS A 118 -6.33 2.58 9.41
CA HIS A 118 -5.64 2.29 10.66
C HIS A 118 -5.09 0.86 10.62
N LEU A 119 -3.77 0.75 10.79
CA LEU A 119 -3.09 -0.54 10.86
C LEU A 119 -3.21 -1.11 12.28
N PRO A 120 -3.82 -2.29 12.46
CA PRO A 120 -3.94 -2.88 13.79
C PRO A 120 -2.58 -3.13 14.43
N ILE A 121 -2.34 -2.53 15.59
CA ILE A 121 -1.05 -2.63 16.30
C ILE A 121 -0.75 -4.06 16.73
N ASN A 122 -1.74 -4.83 17.05
CA ASN A 122 -1.58 -6.25 17.44
C ASN A 122 -1.03 -7.13 16.31
N GLN A 123 -1.04 -6.67 15.07
CA GLN A 123 -0.42 -7.33 13.94
C GLN A 123 1.08 -6.99 13.79
N LEU A 124 1.53 -5.90 14.43
CA LEU A 124 2.92 -5.49 14.41
C LEU A 124 3.70 -6.20 15.50
N ARG A 125 4.82 -6.77 15.10
CA ARG A 125 5.82 -7.38 15.99
C ARG A 125 7.10 -6.56 15.89
N ALA A 126 8.06 -6.81 16.78
CA ALA A 126 9.35 -6.14 16.76
C ALA A 126 10.03 -6.18 15.37
N ARG A 127 9.83 -7.28 14.65
CA ARG A 127 10.19 -7.41 13.24
C ARG A 127 8.96 -7.86 12.48
N SER A 128 8.48 -7.01 11.59
CA SER A 128 7.31 -7.26 10.76
C SER A 128 7.63 -7.01 9.30
N GLN A 129 6.88 -7.65 8.43
CA GLN A 129 6.92 -7.38 6.99
C GLN A 129 5.54 -6.97 6.53
N MET A 130 5.44 -5.76 5.98
CA MET A 130 4.26 -5.35 5.21
C MET A 130 4.36 -5.87 3.79
N GLN A 131 3.26 -6.35 3.26
CA GLN A 131 3.17 -6.91 1.93
C GLN A 131 2.03 -6.23 1.18
N PHE A 132 2.31 -5.79 -0.04
CA PHE A 132 1.33 -5.19 -0.94
C PHE A 132 1.25 -6.05 -2.19
N HIS A 133 0.07 -6.58 -2.44
CA HIS A 133 -0.17 -7.43 -3.60
C HIS A 133 -1.14 -6.75 -4.57
N PHE A 134 -0.62 -6.33 -5.71
CA PHE A 134 -1.43 -5.88 -6.84
C PHE A 134 -2.01 -7.11 -7.54
N SER A 135 -3.31 -7.29 -7.42
CA SER A 135 -4.04 -8.35 -8.12
C SER A 135 -4.74 -7.74 -9.32
N PHE A 136 -4.21 -7.97 -10.51
CA PHE A 136 -4.80 -7.51 -11.76
C PHE A 136 -5.68 -8.61 -12.35
N ASP A 137 -6.97 -8.29 -12.50
CA ASP A 137 -7.89 -9.17 -13.23
C ASP A 137 -7.61 -9.07 -14.73
N TYR A 138 -7.73 -10.16 -15.46
CA TYR A 138 -7.58 -10.17 -16.90
C TYR A 138 -8.65 -11.06 -17.54
N PRO A 139 -9.16 -10.67 -18.72
CA PRO A 139 -10.13 -11.48 -19.43
C PRO A 139 -9.48 -12.82 -19.84
N LYS A 140 -10.12 -13.91 -19.46
CA LYS A 140 -9.64 -15.27 -19.75
C LYS A 140 -9.84 -15.68 -21.20
N GLU A 141 -10.56 -14.90 -21.99
CA GLU A 141 -10.96 -15.22 -23.36
C GLU A 141 -10.77 -14.01 -24.30
N GLY A 142 -10.18 -14.25 -25.48
CA GLY A 142 -10.12 -13.28 -26.58
C GLY A 142 -8.74 -13.07 -27.20
N ALA A 143 -8.72 -12.68 -28.48
CA ALA A 143 -7.51 -12.49 -29.30
C ALA A 143 -6.63 -11.29 -28.90
N CYS A 144 -7.06 -10.46 -27.95
CA CYS A 144 -6.30 -9.31 -27.44
C CYS A 144 -5.39 -9.66 -26.25
N ARG A 145 -5.13 -10.94 -26.05
CA ARG A 145 -4.41 -11.48 -24.89
C ARG A 145 -2.95 -11.02 -24.81
N ASP A 146 -2.31 -10.78 -25.96
CA ASP A 146 -0.87 -10.61 -26.04
C ASP A 146 -0.39 -9.15 -26.01
N VAL A 147 -1.26 -8.17 -26.28
CA VAL A 147 -0.85 -6.78 -26.45
C VAL A 147 -0.92 -5.95 -25.17
N VAL A 148 -1.72 -6.37 -24.18
CA VAL A 148 -1.98 -5.61 -22.95
C VAL A 148 -1.11 -6.10 -21.77
N LEU A 149 -0.46 -7.26 -21.91
CA LEU A 149 0.16 -7.97 -20.80
C LEU A 149 1.44 -7.34 -20.26
N ASP A 150 2.22 -6.65 -21.12
CA ASP A 150 3.55 -6.18 -20.74
C ASP A 150 3.58 -4.78 -20.13
N ASN A 151 2.49 -4.03 -20.21
CA ASN A 151 2.43 -2.63 -19.78
C ASN A 151 1.70 -2.40 -18.45
N VAL A 152 1.23 -3.45 -17.79
CA VAL A 152 0.57 -3.32 -16.49
C VAL A 152 1.61 -3.12 -15.40
N ARG A 153 1.46 -2.04 -14.64
CA ARG A 153 2.39 -1.66 -13.58
C ARG A 153 1.62 -1.31 -12.31
N GLY A 154 2.27 -1.53 -11.18
CA GLY A 154 1.85 -1.06 -9.88
C GLY A 154 3.05 -0.52 -9.11
N ALA A 155 2.82 0.48 -8.29
CA ALA A 155 3.86 1.05 -7.42
C ALA A 155 3.27 1.53 -6.11
N ILE A 156 3.96 1.29 -5.01
CA ILE A 156 3.71 1.96 -3.75
C ILE A 156 4.53 3.24 -3.75
N ASP A 157 3.88 4.37 -3.48
CA ASP A 157 4.56 5.66 -3.46
C ASP A 157 5.49 5.74 -2.24
N PRO A 158 6.75 6.17 -2.41
CA PRO A 158 7.68 6.34 -1.29
C PRO A 158 7.23 7.39 -0.26
N ASP A 159 6.31 8.27 -0.60
CA ASP A 159 5.70 9.24 0.32
C ASP A 159 4.55 8.66 1.16
N SER A 160 4.21 7.38 1.01
CA SER A 160 3.30 6.68 1.93
C SER A 160 3.86 6.71 3.36
N GLU A 161 3.00 6.94 4.34
CA GLU A 161 3.40 7.17 5.73
C GLU A 161 2.71 6.22 6.71
N LEU A 162 3.48 5.73 7.66
CA LEU A 162 3.00 5.02 8.84
C LEU A 162 3.36 5.80 10.11
N ASP A 163 2.38 6.06 10.97
CA ASP A 163 2.56 6.80 12.20
C ASP A 163 2.32 5.93 13.43
N ILE A 164 3.39 5.60 14.14
CA ILE A 164 3.32 4.91 15.45
C ILE A 164 3.64 5.85 16.63
N SER A 165 3.82 7.15 16.39
CA SER A 165 4.29 8.10 17.38
C SER A 165 3.34 8.30 18.58
N LYS A 166 2.06 7.99 18.39
CA LYS A 166 1.03 8.14 19.43
C LYS A 166 0.87 6.91 20.33
N PHE A 167 1.61 5.83 20.05
CA PHE A 167 1.49 4.60 20.83
C PHE A 167 2.48 4.56 21.98
N PRO A 168 2.02 4.12 23.17
CA PRO A 168 2.90 3.96 24.31
C PRO A 168 3.96 2.90 24.04
N HIS A 169 5.18 3.20 24.43
CA HIS A 169 6.28 2.25 24.53
C HIS A 169 7.15 2.66 25.72
N TYR A 170 7.96 1.76 26.21
CA TYR A 170 8.68 1.91 27.47
C TYR A 170 9.48 3.21 27.62
N LEU A 171 10.09 3.68 26.54
CA LEU A 171 10.88 4.91 26.53
C LEU A 171 10.05 6.22 26.66
N LYS A 172 8.74 6.13 26.52
CA LYS A 172 7.80 7.27 26.64
C LYS A 172 6.93 7.21 27.89
N MET A 173 7.12 6.22 28.75
CA MET A 173 6.39 6.17 30.02
C MET A 173 6.98 7.21 30.98
N PRO A 174 6.16 8.09 31.58
CA PRO A 174 6.64 8.95 32.65
C PRO A 174 7.07 8.10 33.84
N ASN A 175 8.23 8.43 34.40
CA ASN A 175 8.72 7.84 35.66
C ASN A 175 7.77 8.12 36.81
#